data_72f064b694f9a1bdc263978ca42227d3
#
_entry.id   72f064b694f9a1bdc263978ca42227d3
#
_cell.length_a   1.000
_cell.length_b   1.000
_cell.length_c   1.000
_cell.angle_alpha   90.00
_cell.angle_beta   90.00
_cell.angle_gamma   90.00
#
_symmetry.space_group_name_H-M   'P 1'
#
loop_
_entity.id
_entity.type
_entity.pdbx_description
1 polymer ?
#
loop_
_entity_poly.entity_id
_entity_poly.type
_entity_poly.pdbx_seq_one_letter_code
_entity_poly.pdbx_strand_id
1 'polypeptide(L)'
;MKTLSENPDVEWLYFPGCFKGFDDRNKKVAVALVKILQQMGISFGVLGPEEGCCGDPARRMGNEYLYSMLVGKNIETFEKYKVKKILTTCPHCYNSLKNEYPQFSGNFEVIHQTEFLKTLLDQKKLTLHNESSLTVTYHDSCYLGRYNQIYEPQREILRAIPGVTLKEMDRSRGRSFCCGGGGGRMWMEEHQGKRINEMRVDQALALQPDVIATACPYCLTMLEDGLKARGKDESVKVYDIAELLERSMGQ
;
A
#
# COMPACT_ATOMS: atom_id res chain seq x y z
N MET A 1 -1.57 -6.62 19.03
CA MET A 1 -1.05 -7.40 17.88
C MET A 1 0.16 -8.19 18.39
N LYS A 2 0.19 -9.50 18.13
CA LYS A 2 1.25 -10.40 18.59
C LYS A 2 2.30 -10.60 17.49
N THR A 3 3.54 -10.79 17.91
CA THR A 3 4.61 -11.20 17.00
C THR A 3 4.56 -12.70 16.72
N LEU A 4 5.21 -13.16 15.65
CA LEU A 4 5.34 -14.59 15.36
C LEU A 4 6.16 -15.32 16.43
N SER A 5 7.04 -14.63 17.15
CA SER A 5 7.75 -15.20 18.31
C SER A 5 6.82 -15.46 19.50
N GLU A 6 5.76 -14.66 19.68
CA GLU A 6 4.76 -14.82 20.74
C GLU A 6 3.62 -15.77 20.35
N ASN A 7 3.29 -15.86 19.05
CA ASN A 7 2.24 -16.69 18.50
C ASN A 7 2.60 -17.13 17.07
N PRO A 8 3.31 -18.27 16.93
CA PRO A 8 3.74 -18.75 15.61
C PRO A 8 2.62 -19.38 14.78
N ASP A 9 1.55 -19.84 15.42
CA ASP A 9 0.46 -20.55 14.75
C ASP A 9 -0.59 -19.59 14.21
N VAL A 10 -0.20 -18.81 13.20
CA VAL A 10 -1.10 -17.87 12.49
C VAL A 10 -1.20 -18.24 11.01
N GLU A 11 -2.32 -17.88 10.40
CA GLU A 11 -2.54 -18.13 8.98
C GLU A 11 -1.70 -17.17 8.10
N TRP A 12 -1.61 -15.90 8.50
CA TRP A 12 -0.97 -14.85 7.72
C TRP A 12 0.17 -14.18 8.48
N LEU A 13 1.32 -14.04 7.82
CA LEU A 13 2.27 -12.99 8.19
C LEU A 13 1.77 -11.67 7.61
N TYR A 14 1.43 -10.71 8.44
CA TYR A 14 1.29 -9.33 8.01
C TYR A 14 2.68 -8.68 7.95
N PHE A 15 3.10 -8.33 6.74
CA PHE A 15 4.36 -7.67 6.44
C PHE A 15 4.08 -6.20 6.04
N PRO A 16 4.05 -5.25 7.01
CA PRO A 16 3.78 -3.84 6.75
C PRO A 16 4.83 -3.17 5.86
N GLY A 17 6.08 -3.63 5.92
CA GLY A 17 7.22 -3.05 5.24
C GLY A 17 7.82 -1.84 5.97
N CYS A 18 9.08 -1.54 5.66
CA CYS A 18 9.91 -0.55 6.37
C CYS A 18 9.25 0.85 6.44
N PHE A 19 8.57 1.28 5.38
CA PHE A 19 7.94 2.61 5.33
C PHE A 19 6.90 2.80 6.45
N LYS A 20 6.12 1.75 6.75
CA LYS A 20 5.11 1.78 7.82
C LYS A 20 5.71 1.60 9.22
N GLY A 21 6.96 1.17 9.30
CA GLY A 21 7.68 1.11 10.56
C GLY A 21 8.23 2.46 11.01
N PHE A 22 8.63 3.32 10.09
CA PHE A 22 9.37 4.56 10.39
C PHE A 22 8.61 5.85 10.14
N ASP A 23 7.64 5.85 9.22
CA ASP A 23 6.88 7.05 8.86
C ASP A 23 5.55 7.11 9.60
N ASP A 24 5.33 8.15 10.40
CA ASP A 24 4.16 8.29 11.27
C ASP A 24 2.85 8.41 10.48
N ARG A 25 2.89 8.96 9.27
CA ARG A 25 1.73 9.02 8.40
C ARG A 25 1.34 7.61 7.92
N ASN A 26 2.33 6.85 7.49
CA ASN A 26 2.11 5.50 7.00
C ASN A 26 1.79 4.48 8.11
N LYS A 27 2.21 4.72 9.36
CA LYS A 27 1.75 3.93 10.52
C LYS A 27 0.23 3.92 10.66
N LYS A 28 -0.46 5.02 10.35
CA LYS A 28 -1.93 5.09 10.40
C LYS A 28 -2.57 4.08 9.45
N VAL A 29 -1.98 3.87 8.27
CA VAL A 29 -2.43 2.85 7.31
C VAL A 29 -2.28 1.44 7.88
N ALA A 30 -1.13 1.16 8.52
CA ALA A 30 -0.90 -0.14 9.16
C ALA A 30 -1.92 -0.39 10.29
N VAL A 31 -2.21 0.62 11.10
CA VAL A 31 -3.20 0.55 12.18
C VAL A 31 -4.60 0.30 11.61
N ALA A 32 -5.00 1.01 10.54
CA ALA A 32 -6.29 0.82 9.90
C ALA A 32 -6.46 -0.64 9.41
N LEU A 33 -5.47 -1.19 8.71
CA LEU A 33 -5.55 -2.58 8.27
C LEU A 33 -5.61 -3.55 9.46
N VAL A 34 -4.80 -3.35 10.49
CA VAL A 34 -4.80 -4.20 11.69
C VAL A 34 -6.18 -4.21 12.36
N LYS A 35 -6.85 -3.06 12.49
CA LYS A 35 -8.21 -2.98 13.02
C LYS A 35 -9.19 -3.79 12.18
N ILE A 36 -9.13 -3.67 10.84
CA ILE A 36 -9.96 -4.47 9.94
C ILE A 36 -9.72 -5.97 10.16
N LEU A 37 -8.46 -6.40 10.17
CA LEU A 37 -8.11 -7.81 10.37
C LEU A 37 -8.61 -8.35 11.72
N GLN A 38 -8.47 -7.57 12.79
CA GLN A 38 -8.94 -7.93 14.13
C GLN A 38 -10.46 -8.02 14.19
N GLN A 39 -11.17 -7.04 13.64
CA GLN A 39 -12.64 -7.03 13.61
C GLN A 39 -13.20 -8.19 12.79
N MET A 40 -12.48 -8.62 11.75
CA MET A 40 -12.85 -9.76 10.92
C MET A 40 -12.39 -11.12 11.51
N GLY A 41 -11.73 -11.15 12.65
CA GLY A 41 -11.25 -12.38 13.27
C GLY A 41 -10.18 -13.10 12.44
N ILE A 42 -9.42 -12.38 11.61
CA ILE A 42 -8.36 -12.96 10.79
C ILE A 42 -7.17 -13.34 11.67
N SER A 43 -6.67 -14.57 11.50
CA SER A 43 -5.48 -15.05 12.20
C SER A 43 -4.22 -14.51 11.51
N PHE A 44 -3.53 -13.57 12.17
CA PHE A 44 -2.30 -12.97 11.64
C PHE A 44 -1.29 -12.62 12.76
N GLY A 45 -0.04 -12.55 12.39
CA GLY A 45 1.05 -12.06 13.24
C GLY A 45 2.00 -11.16 12.44
N VAL A 46 2.92 -10.51 13.14
CA VAL A 46 3.98 -9.67 12.56
C VAL A 46 5.35 -10.16 12.99
N LEU A 47 6.40 -9.75 12.31
CA LEU A 47 7.78 -10.05 12.75
C LEU A 47 8.27 -9.11 13.84
N GLY A 48 7.67 -7.92 13.96
CA GLY A 48 8.12 -6.91 14.92
C GLY A 48 9.58 -6.47 14.63
N PRO A 49 10.47 -6.52 15.63
CA PRO A 49 11.87 -6.11 15.45
C PRO A 49 12.67 -6.99 14.47
N GLU A 50 12.18 -8.18 14.15
CA GLU A 50 12.83 -9.09 13.18
C GLU A 50 12.48 -8.75 11.73
N GLU A 51 11.53 -7.83 11.49
CA GLU A 51 11.17 -7.42 10.13
C GLU A 51 12.27 -6.57 9.49
N GLY A 52 12.78 -7.05 8.36
CA GLY A 52 13.72 -6.32 7.52
C GLY A 52 13.04 -5.62 6.34
N CYS A 53 13.79 -4.77 5.64
CA CYS A 53 13.34 -4.23 4.36
C CYS A 53 13.23 -5.36 3.32
N CYS A 54 12.22 -5.30 2.45
CA CYS A 54 12.08 -6.25 1.33
C CYS A 54 13.19 -6.16 0.29
N GLY A 55 14.02 -5.11 0.34
CA GLY A 55 15.15 -4.89 -0.55
C GLY A 55 14.82 -4.12 -1.84
N ASP A 56 13.56 -3.89 -2.18
CA ASP A 56 13.19 -3.22 -3.44
C ASP A 56 13.97 -1.91 -3.69
N PRO A 57 14.09 -0.96 -2.75
CA PRO A 57 14.86 0.27 -2.99
C PRO A 57 16.33 0.01 -3.32
N ALA A 58 16.96 -0.95 -2.64
CA ALA A 58 18.36 -1.30 -2.89
C ALA A 58 18.53 -1.80 -4.32
N ARG A 59 17.69 -2.74 -4.76
CA ARG A 59 17.72 -3.31 -6.11
C ARG A 59 17.48 -2.24 -7.17
N ARG A 60 16.46 -1.38 -6.99
CA ARG A 60 16.12 -0.32 -7.95
C ARG A 60 17.20 0.76 -8.07
N MET A 61 18.00 0.96 -7.03
CA MET A 61 19.18 1.83 -7.07
C MET A 61 20.47 1.15 -7.55
N GLY A 62 20.37 -0.12 -7.98
CA GLY A 62 21.49 -0.87 -8.55
C GLY A 62 22.39 -1.58 -7.52
N ASN A 63 22.01 -1.62 -6.24
CA ASN A 63 22.77 -2.33 -5.20
C ASN A 63 22.26 -3.77 -5.03
N GLU A 64 22.61 -4.63 -5.99
CA GLU A 64 22.18 -6.04 -5.99
C GLU A 64 22.79 -6.83 -4.83
N TYR A 65 23.99 -6.45 -4.37
CA TYR A 65 24.63 -7.09 -3.21
C TYR A 65 23.79 -6.86 -1.94
N LEU A 66 23.43 -5.62 -1.65
CA LEU A 66 22.58 -5.32 -0.49
C LEU A 66 21.20 -5.97 -0.64
N TYR A 67 20.64 -5.98 -1.86
CA TYR A 67 19.37 -6.64 -2.13
C TYR A 67 19.42 -8.13 -1.76
N SER A 68 20.42 -8.87 -2.26
CA SER A 68 20.57 -10.31 -1.99
C SER A 68 20.74 -10.62 -0.51
N MET A 69 21.49 -9.78 0.23
CA MET A 69 21.63 -9.93 1.68
C MET A 69 20.31 -9.75 2.41
N LEU A 70 19.52 -8.72 2.05
CA LEU A 70 18.22 -8.46 2.66
C LEU A 70 17.23 -9.59 2.36
N VAL A 71 17.21 -10.07 1.12
CA VAL A 71 16.38 -11.21 0.71
C VAL A 71 16.73 -12.46 1.49
N GLY A 72 18.01 -12.82 1.55
CA GLY A 72 18.46 -14.00 2.30
C GLY A 72 18.05 -13.95 3.77
N LYS A 73 18.28 -12.82 4.44
CA LYS A 73 17.87 -12.64 5.84
C LYS A 73 16.36 -12.75 6.04
N ASN A 74 15.56 -12.19 5.14
CA ASN A 74 14.11 -12.29 5.25
C ASN A 74 13.63 -13.73 5.02
N ILE A 75 14.20 -14.45 4.04
CA ILE A 75 13.87 -15.86 3.78
C ILE A 75 14.19 -16.71 5.01
N GLU A 76 15.39 -16.59 5.59
CA GLU A 76 15.78 -17.30 6.83
C GLU A 76 14.76 -17.02 7.96
N THR A 77 14.33 -15.76 8.12
CA THR A 77 13.35 -15.39 9.14
C THR A 77 11.98 -15.99 8.86
N PHE A 78 11.53 -15.99 7.59
CA PHE A 78 10.25 -16.58 7.21
C PHE A 78 10.26 -18.11 7.38
N GLU A 79 11.35 -18.79 7.05
CA GLU A 79 11.53 -20.23 7.25
C GLU A 79 11.55 -20.60 8.72
N LYS A 80 12.24 -19.81 9.57
CA LYS A 80 12.25 -19.99 11.05
C LYS A 80 10.84 -20.07 11.61
N TYR A 81 9.92 -19.22 11.12
CA TYR A 81 8.52 -19.17 11.54
C TYR A 81 7.57 -19.98 10.66
N LYS A 82 8.08 -20.76 9.70
CA LYS A 82 7.29 -21.58 8.78
C LYS A 82 6.21 -20.78 8.04
N VAL A 83 6.52 -19.53 7.72
CA VAL A 83 5.61 -18.62 6.97
C VAL A 83 5.27 -19.23 5.62
N LYS A 84 3.98 -19.25 5.28
CA LYS A 84 3.48 -19.71 3.97
C LYS A 84 2.76 -18.58 3.23
N LYS A 85 2.00 -17.77 3.98
CA LYS A 85 1.14 -16.72 3.43
C LYS A 85 1.56 -15.36 3.96
N ILE A 86 1.72 -14.40 3.07
CA ILE A 86 2.15 -13.04 3.39
C ILE A 86 1.12 -12.03 2.88
N LEU A 87 0.59 -11.23 3.80
CA LEU A 87 -0.25 -10.07 3.49
C LEU A 87 0.61 -8.82 3.60
N THR A 88 0.63 -7.98 2.57
CA THR A 88 1.36 -6.70 2.61
C THR A 88 0.50 -5.54 2.11
N THR A 89 0.82 -4.35 2.62
CA THR A 89 0.19 -3.08 2.23
C THR A 89 1.06 -2.26 1.28
N CYS A 90 2.26 -2.75 0.95
CA CYS A 90 3.19 -2.05 0.09
C CYS A 90 3.34 -2.78 -1.24
N PRO A 91 2.98 -2.16 -2.38
CA PRO A 91 3.15 -2.76 -3.70
C PRO A 91 4.59 -3.11 -4.06
N HIS A 92 5.56 -2.38 -3.53
CA HIS A 92 6.98 -2.68 -3.71
C HIS A 92 7.36 -3.98 -2.99
N CYS A 93 6.93 -4.12 -1.72
CA CYS A 93 7.11 -5.38 -0.98
C CYS A 93 6.37 -6.54 -1.67
N TYR A 94 5.13 -6.31 -2.11
CA TYR A 94 4.34 -7.30 -2.85
C TYR A 94 5.10 -7.81 -4.08
N ASN A 95 5.61 -6.90 -4.91
CA ASN A 95 6.34 -7.26 -6.12
C ASN A 95 7.63 -8.03 -5.80
N SER A 96 8.44 -7.54 -4.86
CA SER A 96 9.68 -8.22 -4.45
C SER A 96 9.41 -9.62 -3.90
N LEU A 97 8.52 -9.73 -2.92
CA LEU A 97 8.20 -10.99 -2.26
C LEU A 97 7.59 -12.03 -3.22
N LYS A 98 6.70 -11.60 -4.11
CA LYS A 98 5.98 -12.48 -5.04
C LYS A 98 6.80 -12.87 -6.26
N ASN A 99 7.45 -11.89 -6.91
CA ASN A 99 8.02 -12.07 -8.24
C ASN A 99 9.54 -12.19 -8.25
N GLU A 100 10.22 -11.70 -7.21
CA GLU A 100 11.68 -11.62 -7.20
C GLU A 100 12.33 -12.56 -6.18
N TYR A 101 11.72 -12.78 -4.99
CA TYR A 101 12.21 -13.74 -3.99
C TYR A 101 12.32 -15.18 -4.50
N PRO A 102 11.48 -15.67 -5.44
CA PRO A 102 11.66 -17.00 -6.04
C PRO A 102 13.02 -17.21 -6.68
N GLN A 103 13.71 -16.16 -7.14
CA GLN A 103 15.09 -16.21 -7.66
C GLN A 103 16.10 -16.64 -6.59
N PHE A 104 15.72 -16.52 -5.31
CA PHE A 104 16.50 -16.87 -4.12
C PHE A 104 15.90 -18.04 -3.34
N SER A 105 15.08 -18.85 -4.00
CA SER A 105 14.33 -19.97 -3.41
C SER A 105 13.24 -19.59 -2.38
N GLY A 106 12.94 -18.31 -2.23
CA GLY A 106 11.86 -17.82 -1.34
C GLY A 106 10.49 -17.88 -2.01
N ASN A 107 9.76 -18.98 -1.84
CA ASN A 107 8.45 -19.20 -2.46
C ASN A 107 7.33 -19.06 -1.42
N PHE A 108 6.54 -17.99 -1.50
CA PHE A 108 5.46 -17.67 -0.57
C PHE A 108 4.18 -17.31 -1.33
N GLU A 109 3.03 -17.59 -0.74
CA GLU A 109 1.75 -17.05 -1.20
C GLU A 109 1.68 -15.58 -0.74
N VAL A 110 1.83 -14.65 -1.66
CA VAL A 110 1.83 -13.21 -1.34
C VAL A 110 0.57 -12.55 -1.88
N ILE A 111 -0.15 -11.82 -1.03
CA ILE A 111 -1.33 -11.06 -1.41
C ILE A 111 -1.18 -9.60 -1.00
N HIS A 112 -1.63 -8.68 -1.87
CA HIS A 112 -1.71 -7.27 -1.51
C HIS A 112 -3.01 -6.98 -0.76
N GLN A 113 -2.97 -6.03 0.20
CA GLN A 113 -4.14 -5.68 1.02
C GLN A 113 -5.41 -5.45 0.19
N THR A 114 -5.33 -4.84 -0.99
CA THR A 114 -6.50 -4.53 -1.80
C THR A 114 -7.18 -5.77 -2.37
N GLU A 115 -6.43 -6.79 -2.76
CA GLU A 115 -6.98 -8.08 -3.18
C GLU A 115 -7.60 -8.81 -1.99
N PHE A 116 -6.91 -8.78 -0.84
CA PHE A 116 -7.40 -9.38 0.40
C PHE A 116 -8.70 -8.74 0.88
N LEU A 117 -8.74 -7.41 0.96
CA LEU A 117 -9.92 -6.64 1.39
C LEU A 117 -11.10 -6.82 0.40
N LYS A 118 -10.80 -6.90 -0.91
CA LYS A 118 -11.81 -7.22 -1.91
C LYS A 118 -12.42 -8.62 -1.68
N THR A 119 -11.59 -9.60 -1.33
CA THR A 119 -12.08 -10.95 -1.01
C THR A 119 -13.04 -10.94 0.20
N LEU A 120 -12.72 -10.16 1.25
CA LEU A 120 -13.61 -9.99 2.41
C LEU A 120 -14.93 -9.31 2.03
N LEU A 121 -14.87 -8.33 1.13
CA LEU A 121 -16.03 -7.64 0.60
C LEU A 121 -16.95 -8.61 -0.17
N ASP A 122 -16.39 -9.44 -1.06
CA ASP A 122 -17.14 -10.44 -1.84
C ASP A 122 -17.81 -11.49 -0.96
N GLN A 123 -17.14 -11.86 0.12
CA GLN A 123 -17.67 -12.77 1.13
C GLN A 123 -18.75 -12.11 2.03
N LYS A 124 -19.09 -10.84 1.79
CA LYS A 124 -20.05 -10.07 2.60
C LYS A 124 -19.73 -10.05 4.10
N LYS A 125 -18.44 -10.13 4.43
CA LYS A 125 -17.98 -10.07 5.83
C LYS A 125 -17.90 -8.64 6.35
N LEU A 126 -17.80 -7.65 5.45
CA LEU A 126 -17.67 -6.24 5.81
C LEU A 126 -19.05 -5.57 5.85
N THR A 127 -19.38 -4.95 6.98
CA THR A 127 -20.54 -4.06 7.10
C THR A 127 -20.06 -2.63 6.95
N LEU A 128 -20.54 -1.93 5.92
CA LEU A 128 -20.11 -0.58 5.58
C LEU A 128 -21.23 0.41 5.84
N HIS A 129 -20.91 1.52 6.46
CA HIS A 129 -21.81 2.60 6.79
C HIS A 129 -21.49 3.86 6.01
N ASN A 130 -22.49 4.72 5.79
CA ASN A 130 -22.30 6.02 5.17
C ASN A 130 -21.96 7.05 6.26
N GLU A 131 -20.75 7.61 6.25
CA GLU A 131 -20.40 8.71 7.16
C GLU A 131 -20.57 10.08 6.51
N SER A 132 -20.30 10.21 5.21
CA SER A 132 -20.38 11.47 4.45
C SER A 132 -20.31 11.23 2.95
N SER A 133 -20.88 12.16 2.17
CA SER A 133 -20.67 12.15 0.72
C SER A 133 -19.26 12.63 0.38
N LEU A 134 -18.47 11.79 -0.28
CA LEU A 134 -17.09 12.09 -0.67
C LEU A 134 -16.86 11.87 -2.17
N THR A 135 -16.32 12.88 -2.84
CA THR A 135 -15.75 12.72 -4.17
C THR A 135 -14.31 12.22 -4.05
N VAL A 136 -14.06 11.01 -4.52
CA VAL A 136 -12.75 10.35 -4.43
C VAL A 136 -12.17 10.16 -5.82
N THR A 137 -10.88 10.47 -6.00
CA THR A 137 -10.13 10.03 -7.18
C THR A 137 -9.06 9.03 -6.76
N TYR A 138 -8.77 8.04 -7.61
CA TYR A 138 -7.81 6.99 -7.28
C TYR A 138 -6.51 7.15 -8.08
N HIS A 139 -5.38 7.09 -7.37
CA HIS A 139 -4.06 7.03 -7.96
C HIS A 139 -3.59 5.58 -8.08
N ASP A 140 -3.47 5.08 -9.31
CA ASP A 140 -2.95 3.75 -9.59
C ASP A 140 -1.45 3.67 -9.31
N SER A 141 -1.07 2.87 -8.33
CA SER A 141 0.33 2.54 -8.07
C SER A 141 0.92 1.73 -9.24
N CYS A 142 2.11 2.13 -9.70
CA CYS A 142 2.77 1.46 -10.83
C CYS A 142 3.08 -0.02 -10.54
N TYR A 143 3.45 -0.36 -9.30
CA TYR A 143 3.78 -1.74 -8.92
C TYR A 143 2.55 -2.65 -8.81
N LEU A 144 1.37 -2.12 -8.44
CA LEU A 144 0.13 -2.91 -8.54
C LEU A 144 -0.33 -3.02 -9.98
N GLY A 145 -0.47 -1.88 -10.66
CA GLY A 145 -1.03 -1.84 -11.99
C GLY A 145 -0.09 -2.37 -13.05
N ARG A 146 0.94 -1.60 -13.42
CA ARG A 146 1.80 -1.94 -14.56
C ARG A 146 2.62 -3.21 -14.38
N TYR A 147 3.13 -3.45 -13.18
CA TYR A 147 3.96 -4.64 -12.90
C TYR A 147 3.12 -5.89 -12.63
N ASN A 148 1.97 -5.75 -11.99
CA ASN A 148 1.18 -6.91 -11.52
C ASN A 148 -0.25 -6.97 -12.07
N GLN A 149 -0.67 -6.03 -12.94
CA GLN A 149 -1.98 -5.97 -13.60
C GLN A 149 -3.18 -5.90 -12.65
N ILE A 150 -2.98 -5.38 -11.43
CA ILE A 150 -4.00 -5.26 -10.39
C ILE A 150 -4.59 -3.84 -10.45
N TYR A 151 -5.79 -3.70 -11.04
CA TYR A 151 -6.45 -2.40 -11.25
C TYR A 151 -7.85 -2.30 -10.64
N GLU A 152 -8.59 -3.39 -10.57
CA GLU A 152 -10.00 -3.34 -10.22
C GLU A 152 -10.31 -3.49 -8.72
N PRO A 153 -9.59 -4.29 -7.92
CA PRO A 153 -9.91 -4.44 -6.50
C PRO A 153 -10.06 -3.12 -5.74
N GLN A 154 -9.18 -2.16 -6.02
CA GLN A 154 -9.20 -0.83 -5.41
C GLN A 154 -10.47 -0.06 -5.75
N ARG A 155 -10.90 -0.14 -6.99
CA ARG A 155 -12.10 0.54 -7.51
C ARG A 155 -13.38 -0.08 -6.96
N GLU A 156 -13.40 -1.40 -6.88
CA GLU A 156 -14.52 -2.14 -6.33
C GLU A 156 -14.72 -1.84 -4.85
N ILE A 157 -13.62 -1.78 -4.07
CA ILE A 157 -13.67 -1.37 -2.67
C ILE A 157 -14.21 0.06 -2.55
N LEU A 158 -13.68 1.02 -3.31
CA LEU A 158 -14.13 2.42 -3.25
C LEU A 158 -15.60 2.58 -3.62
N ARG A 159 -16.08 1.86 -4.65
CA ARG A 159 -17.50 1.90 -5.06
C ARG A 159 -18.43 1.24 -4.04
N ALA A 160 -17.92 0.31 -3.24
CA ALA A 160 -18.69 -0.36 -2.21
C ALA A 160 -18.89 0.50 -0.94
N ILE A 161 -18.05 1.51 -0.72
CA ILE A 161 -18.18 2.42 0.41
C ILE A 161 -19.38 3.34 0.16
N PRO A 162 -20.43 3.30 1.01
CA PRO A 162 -21.59 4.15 0.83
C PRO A 162 -21.21 5.65 0.90
N GLY A 163 -21.78 6.46 0.02
CA GLY A 163 -21.49 7.90 -0.06
C GLY A 163 -20.23 8.26 -0.85
N VAL A 164 -19.42 7.30 -1.29
CA VAL A 164 -18.25 7.57 -2.14
C VAL A 164 -18.66 7.66 -3.61
N THR A 165 -18.29 8.77 -4.24
CA THR A 165 -18.34 8.96 -5.71
C THR A 165 -16.95 8.90 -6.28
N LEU A 166 -16.62 7.81 -7.00
CA LEU A 166 -15.33 7.64 -7.63
C LEU A 166 -15.26 8.36 -8.98
N LYS A 167 -14.33 9.31 -9.12
CA LYS A 167 -13.99 9.99 -10.37
C LYS A 167 -12.61 9.54 -10.86
N GLU A 168 -12.54 9.04 -12.10
CA GLU A 168 -11.28 8.59 -12.67
C GLU A 168 -10.49 9.75 -13.31
N MET A 169 -9.17 9.76 -13.07
CA MET A 169 -8.30 10.66 -13.83
C MET A 169 -8.14 10.17 -15.28
N ASP A 170 -7.97 11.09 -16.25
CA ASP A 170 -7.73 10.73 -17.65
C ASP A 170 -6.60 9.71 -17.82
N ARG A 171 -5.53 9.90 -17.06
CA ARG A 171 -4.40 8.98 -17.00
C ARG A 171 -4.58 8.04 -15.81
N SER A 172 -5.33 6.97 -16.03
CA SER A 172 -5.63 5.93 -15.05
C SER A 172 -5.23 4.55 -15.56
N ARG A 173 -5.25 3.55 -14.68
CA ARG A 173 -4.89 2.16 -14.96
C ARG A 173 -3.50 2.03 -15.63
N GLY A 174 -3.39 1.29 -16.73
CA GLY A 174 -2.13 1.10 -17.46
C GLY A 174 -1.48 2.39 -17.97
N ARG A 175 -2.27 3.46 -18.18
CA ARG A 175 -1.78 4.79 -18.57
C ARG A 175 -1.54 5.73 -17.39
N SER A 176 -1.66 5.26 -16.15
CA SER A 176 -1.49 6.09 -14.96
C SER A 176 -0.17 6.84 -14.97
N PHE A 177 -0.20 8.11 -14.58
CA PHE A 177 1.00 8.91 -14.38
C PHE A 177 1.68 8.55 -13.07
N CYS A 178 3.01 8.55 -13.02
CA CYS A 178 3.78 8.18 -11.83
C CYS A 178 3.59 9.19 -10.69
N CYS A 179 3.70 8.71 -9.45
CA CYS A 179 3.79 9.59 -8.28
C CYS A 179 5.18 10.21 -8.09
N GLY A 180 6.20 9.69 -8.77
CA GLY A 180 7.58 10.17 -8.70
C GLY A 180 8.43 9.58 -7.58
N GLY A 181 7.91 8.63 -6.77
CA GLY A 181 8.61 8.14 -5.57
C GLY A 181 9.54 6.94 -5.77
N GLY A 182 9.36 6.18 -6.86
CA GLY A 182 10.10 4.94 -7.07
C GLY A 182 11.58 5.12 -7.41
N GLY A 183 12.38 4.06 -7.23
CA GLY A 183 13.82 4.06 -7.56
C GLY A 183 14.65 5.06 -6.75
N GLY A 184 14.26 5.31 -5.50
CA GLY A 184 14.95 6.27 -4.63
C GLY A 184 14.66 7.74 -4.94
N ARG A 185 13.89 8.06 -5.97
CA ARG A 185 13.62 9.44 -6.41
C ARG A 185 12.94 10.31 -5.35
N MET A 186 12.16 9.74 -4.44
CA MET A 186 11.52 10.51 -3.38
C MET A 186 12.50 11.20 -2.42
N TRP A 187 13.75 10.71 -2.34
CA TRP A 187 14.82 11.28 -1.52
C TRP A 187 15.79 12.18 -2.31
N MET A 188 15.54 12.35 -3.61
CA MET A 188 16.36 13.16 -4.48
C MET A 188 15.70 14.51 -4.74
N GLU A 189 16.50 15.56 -4.82
CA GLU A 189 16.03 16.86 -5.29
C GLU A 189 15.80 16.85 -6.80
N GLU A 190 14.79 17.58 -7.25
CA GLU A 190 14.49 17.75 -8.66
C GLU A 190 14.83 19.20 -9.05
N HIS A 191 15.87 19.34 -9.86
CA HIS A 191 16.37 20.64 -10.30
C HIS A 191 15.92 21.04 -11.71
N GLN A 192 15.21 20.15 -12.42
CA GLN A 192 14.79 20.40 -13.80
C GLN A 192 13.27 20.23 -13.96
N GLY A 193 12.64 21.24 -14.53
CA GLY A 193 11.23 21.22 -14.84
C GLY A 193 10.32 21.25 -13.60
N LYS A 194 9.21 20.52 -13.67
CA LYS A 194 8.24 20.36 -12.57
C LYS A 194 8.39 18.99 -11.92
N ARG A 195 8.27 18.95 -10.60
CA ARG A 195 8.26 17.68 -9.87
C ARG A 195 7.10 16.80 -10.33
N ILE A 196 7.38 15.51 -10.50
CA ILE A 196 6.42 14.52 -11.02
C ILE A 196 5.18 14.41 -10.10
N ASN A 197 5.37 14.43 -8.78
CA ASN A 197 4.27 14.39 -7.82
C ASN A 197 3.34 15.59 -7.94
N GLU A 198 3.88 16.78 -8.15
CA GLU A 198 3.10 18.00 -8.37
C GLU A 198 2.24 17.90 -9.64
N MET A 199 2.85 17.41 -10.74
CA MET A 199 2.12 17.19 -12.01
C MET A 199 1.00 16.16 -11.82
N ARG A 200 1.23 15.12 -11.00
CA ARG A 200 0.19 14.12 -10.71
C ARG A 200 -0.93 14.69 -9.87
N VAL A 201 -0.59 15.49 -8.86
CA VAL A 201 -1.57 16.19 -8.03
C VAL A 201 -2.40 17.17 -8.87
N ASP A 202 -1.77 17.91 -9.81
CA ASP A 202 -2.50 18.81 -10.72
C ASP A 202 -3.59 18.02 -11.53
N GLN A 203 -3.29 16.80 -11.99
CA GLN A 203 -4.28 15.95 -12.67
C GLN A 203 -5.43 15.52 -11.74
N ALA A 204 -5.12 15.23 -10.47
CA ALA A 204 -6.15 14.87 -9.50
C ALA A 204 -7.03 16.07 -9.15
N LEU A 205 -6.44 17.24 -8.89
CA LEU A 205 -7.14 18.47 -8.52
C LEU A 205 -8.10 18.97 -9.64
N ALA A 206 -7.82 18.67 -10.90
CA ALA A 206 -8.72 18.98 -12.01
C ALA A 206 -10.11 18.33 -11.89
N LEU A 207 -10.24 17.26 -11.09
CA LEU A 207 -11.50 16.58 -10.81
C LEU A 207 -12.25 17.13 -9.60
N GLN A 208 -11.66 18.10 -8.89
CA GLN A 208 -12.16 18.67 -7.64
C GLN A 208 -12.55 17.58 -6.61
N PRO A 209 -11.61 16.68 -6.24
CA PRO A 209 -11.90 15.64 -5.28
C PRO A 209 -11.80 16.16 -3.84
N ASP A 210 -12.52 15.53 -2.93
CA ASP A 210 -12.32 15.67 -1.49
C ASP A 210 -11.11 14.81 -1.04
N VAL A 211 -10.92 13.69 -1.73
CA VAL A 211 -9.88 12.70 -1.39
C VAL A 211 -9.17 12.18 -2.64
N ILE A 212 -7.85 12.07 -2.53
CA ILE A 212 -7.03 11.27 -3.44
C ILE A 212 -6.74 9.94 -2.74
N ALA A 213 -7.33 8.85 -3.21
CA ALA A 213 -7.08 7.52 -2.69
C ALA A 213 -5.87 6.86 -3.36
N THR A 214 -5.12 6.07 -2.61
CA THR A 214 -4.00 5.26 -3.11
C THR A 214 -3.89 3.96 -2.32
N ALA A 215 -3.03 3.04 -2.74
CA ALA A 215 -2.74 1.80 -2.04
C ALA A 215 -1.22 1.52 -2.03
N CYS A 216 -0.43 2.55 -1.79
CA CYS A 216 1.03 2.48 -1.78
C CYS A 216 1.60 3.54 -0.85
N PRO A 217 2.50 3.18 0.10
CA PRO A 217 3.08 4.14 1.04
C PRO A 217 3.90 5.24 0.33
N TYR A 218 4.65 4.90 -0.70
CA TYR A 218 5.40 5.89 -1.49
C TYR A 218 4.46 6.87 -2.20
N CYS A 219 3.40 6.35 -2.84
CA CYS A 219 2.43 7.21 -3.52
C CYS A 219 1.71 8.13 -2.53
N LEU A 220 1.36 7.62 -1.34
CA LEU A 220 0.72 8.40 -0.29
C LEU A 220 1.57 9.61 0.10
N THR A 221 2.83 9.40 0.45
CA THR A 221 3.76 10.47 0.82
C THR A 221 3.97 11.46 -0.32
N MET A 222 4.21 10.96 -1.54
CA MET A 222 4.44 11.83 -2.71
C MET A 222 3.22 12.68 -3.07
N LEU A 223 2.02 12.15 -2.92
CA LEU A 223 0.78 12.91 -3.19
C LEU A 223 0.50 13.94 -2.09
N GLU A 224 0.76 13.62 -0.82
CA GLU A 224 0.67 14.60 0.27
C GLU A 224 1.66 15.75 0.07
N ASP A 225 2.90 15.45 -0.29
CA ASP A 225 3.90 16.48 -0.58
C ASP A 225 3.51 17.34 -1.79
N GLY A 226 2.94 16.72 -2.82
CA GLY A 226 2.41 17.46 -3.97
C GLY A 226 1.25 18.37 -3.61
N LEU A 227 0.33 17.95 -2.72
CA LEU A 227 -0.75 18.79 -2.21
C LEU A 227 -0.22 19.96 -1.39
N LYS A 228 0.76 19.73 -0.50
CA LYS A 228 1.44 20.81 0.26
C LYS A 228 2.09 21.82 -0.66
N ALA A 229 2.80 21.37 -1.69
CA ALA A 229 3.42 22.25 -2.69
C ALA A 229 2.38 23.11 -3.45
N ARG A 230 1.12 22.68 -3.50
CA ARG A 230 0.00 23.43 -4.11
C ARG A 230 -0.84 24.20 -3.09
N GLY A 231 -0.53 24.13 -1.79
CA GLY A 231 -1.32 24.74 -0.73
C GLY A 231 -2.76 24.19 -0.67
N LYS A 232 -2.92 22.88 -0.97
CA LYS A 232 -4.22 22.20 -1.03
C LYS A 232 -4.39 21.08 0.02
N ASP A 233 -3.40 20.85 0.86
CA ASP A 233 -3.37 19.79 1.87
C ASP A 233 -4.41 19.98 3.00
N GLU A 234 -4.95 21.20 3.19
CA GLU A 234 -6.07 21.41 4.09
C GLU A 234 -7.41 21.02 3.46
N SER A 235 -7.58 21.30 2.17
CA SER A 235 -8.87 21.13 1.45
C SER A 235 -9.04 19.76 0.82
N VAL A 236 -7.95 19.08 0.45
CA VAL A 236 -7.94 17.74 -0.15
C VAL A 236 -7.05 16.83 0.68
N LYS A 237 -7.53 15.64 0.99
CA LYS A 237 -6.76 14.67 1.78
C LYS A 237 -6.27 13.51 0.92
N VAL A 238 -5.15 12.90 1.33
CA VAL A 238 -4.70 11.63 0.74
C VAL A 238 -4.96 10.52 1.74
N TYR A 239 -5.66 9.46 1.31
CA TYR A 239 -5.90 8.28 2.13
C TYR A 239 -5.52 7.00 1.40
N ASP A 240 -5.02 6.04 2.17
CA ASP A 240 -4.91 4.66 1.69
C ASP A 240 -6.31 4.00 1.67
N ILE A 241 -6.50 3.03 0.78
CA ILE A 241 -7.74 2.25 0.67
C ILE A 241 -8.15 1.64 2.03
N ALA A 242 -7.17 1.15 2.81
CA ALA A 242 -7.45 0.58 4.13
C ALA A 242 -8.02 1.61 5.11
N GLU A 243 -7.56 2.87 5.05
CA GLU A 243 -8.07 3.94 5.92
C GLU A 243 -9.51 4.32 5.56
N LEU A 244 -9.83 4.39 4.26
CA LEU A 244 -11.19 4.69 3.80
C LEU A 244 -12.16 3.57 4.16
N LEU A 245 -11.72 2.33 4.03
CA LEU A 245 -12.54 1.17 4.38
C LEU A 245 -12.75 1.07 5.89
N GLU A 246 -11.70 1.22 6.70
CA GLU A 246 -11.79 1.18 8.18
C GLU A 246 -12.77 2.23 8.71
N ARG A 247 -12.70 3.45 8.20
CA ARG A 247 -13.64 4.52 8.56
C ARG A 247 -15.08 4.17 8.23
N SER A 248 -15.33 3.52 7.09
CA SER A 248 -16.66 3.14 6.67
C SER A 248 -17.24 1.94 7.43
N MET A 249 -16.41 1.19 8.16
CA MET A 249 -16.88 0.04 8.95
C MET A 249 -17.55 0.44 10.28
N GLY A 250 -17.40 1.71 10.71
CA GLY A 250 -17.87 2.18 12.01
C GLY A 250 -17.01 1.65 13.18
N GLN A 251 -17.07 2.34 14.31
CA GLN A 251 -16.42 1.89 15.54
C GLN A 251 -17.27 0.84 16.25
#